data_19e077f0c92d6f197db7ec4ee92a9b63
#
_entry.id   19e077f0c92d6f197db7ec4ee92a9b63
#
_cell.length_a   1.000
_cell.length_b   1.000
_cell.length_c   1.000
_cell.angle_alpha   90.00
_cell.angle_beta   90.00
_cell.angle_gamma   90.00
#
_symmetry.space_group_name_H-M   'P 1'
#
loop_
_entity.id
_entity.type
_entity.pdbx_description
1 polymer ?
#
loop_
_entity_poly.entity_id
_entity_poly.type
_entity_poly.pdbx_seq_one_letter_code
_entity_poly.pdbx_strand_id
1 'polypeptide(L)'
;MPLTRLYQQVKDGVVQVLALNGSTPSSFGSGSVIDSGRIVLTCEHCIVPGAQMAIANPKVPCHALLGNVVFSDATIDIALIEFPQVIGTPVKFANSNSCAVGNGAFVVGFPMGVTEQTLFSAHIASITGNHLRIDASVNHGNSGGPLFNLNGEQIGVINAKHGSLSQFLTQIKDAKPMAMMSIAGLDPVKAIQALIEEMQKNLNLGIGYAIPTAALKPLHPTLGRCIP
;
A
#
# COMPACT_ATOMS: atom_id res chain seq x y z
N MET A 1 14.64 9.86 17.76
CA MET A 1 13.37 9.83 18.53
C MET A 1 12.90 8.38 18.59
N PRO A 2 12.33 7.87 19.73
CA PRO A 2 11.78 6.50 19.75
C PRO A 2 10.64 6.34 18.76
N LEU A 3 10.55 5.19 18.08
CA LEU A 3 9.48 4.88 17.10
C LEU A 3 8.07 5.01 17.70
N THR A 4 7.92 4.68 18.98
CA THR A 4 6.65 4.87 19.71
C THR A 4 6.13 6.31 19.64
N ARG A 5 7.01 7.30 19.81
CA ARG A 5 6.63 8.71 19.72
C ARG A 5 6.31 9.14 18.29
N LEU A 6 7.09 8.65 17.33
CA LEU A 6 6.84 8.90 15.90
C LEU A 6 5.51 8.30 15.45
N TYR A 7 5.20 7.07 15.90
CA TYR A 7 3.90 6.46 15.65
C TYR A 7 2.74 7.32 16.15
N GLN A 8 2.80 7.79 17.40
CA GLN A 8 1.76 8.67 17.95
C GLN A 8 1.59 9.98 17.17
N GLN A 9 2.68 10.49 16.57
CA GLN A 9 2.66 11.69 15.75
C GLN A 9 1.95 11.50 14.39
N VAL A 10 2.08 10.32 13.78
CA VAL A 10 1.63 10.10 12.39
C VAL A 10 0.36 9.25 12.28
N LYS A 11 -0.02 8.49 13.30
CA LYS A 11 -1.09 7.49 13.24
C LYS A 11 -2.44 8.04 12.75
N ASP A 12 -2.79 9.26 13.13
CA ASP A 12 -4.07 9.89 12.76
C ASP A 12 -4.09 10.38 11.30
N GLY A 13 -2.95 10.31 10.62
CA GLY A 13 -2.80 10.59 9.20
C GLY A 13 -2.73 9.33 8.33
N VAL A 14 -2.90 8.12 8.90
CA VAL A 14 -2.85 6.86 8.15
C VAL A 14 -4.19 6.15 8.27
N VAL A 15 -4.77 5.75 7.14
CA VAL A 15 -6.11 5.17 7.05
C VAL A 15 -6.09 3.83 6.32
N GLN A 16 -7.01 2.95 6.67
CA GLN A 16 -7.30 1.75 5.88
C GLN A 16 -8.20 2.13 4.71
N VAL A 17 -7.74 1.82 3.49
CA VAL A 17 -8.49 2.02 2.26
C VAL A 17 -9.26 0.73 1.94
N LEU A 18 -10.53 0.88 1.59
CA LEU A 18 -11.45 -0.21 1.29
C LEU A 18 -12.03 -0.03 -0.11
N ALA A 19 -12.10 -1.11 -0.88
CA ALA A 19 -12.98 -1.18 -2.03
C ALA A 19 -14.21 -1.99 -1.65
N LEU A 20 -15.39 -1.44 -1.78
CA LEU A 20 -16.66 -2.04 -1.36
C LEU A 20 -17.46 -2.52 -2.58
N ASN A 21 -17.90 -3.76 -2.53
CA ASN A 21 -18.93 -4.31 -3.42
C ASN A 21 -20.24 -4.40 -2.64
N GLY A 22 -21.12 -3.42 -2.84
CA GLY A 22 -22.22 -3.18 -1.93
C GLY A 22 -21.72 -2.76 -0.55
N SER A 23 -22.09 -3.50 0.51
CA SER A 23 -21.60 -3.26 1.88
C SER A 23 -20.42 -4.17 2.28
N THR A 24 -19.93 -5.03 1.38
CA THR A 24 -18.87 -5.99 1.69
C THR A 24 -17.53 -5.51 1.14
N PRO A 25 -16.46 -5.44 1.96
CA PRO A 25 -15.12 -5.16 1.47
C PRO A 25 -14.65 -6.25 0.51
N SER A 26 -14.19 -5.87 -0.68
CA SER A 26 -13.63 -6.75 -1.71
C SER A 26 -12.12 -6.63 -1.83
N SER A 27 -11.54 -5.52 -1.35
CA SER A 27 -10.11 -5.29 -1.32
C SER A 27 -9.74 -4.35 -0.18
N PHE A 28 -8.49 -4.46 0.27
CA PHE A 28 -7.94 -3.69 1.38
C PHE A 28 -6.60 -3.10 0.97
N GLY A 29 -6.37 -1.86 1.40
CA GLY A 29 -5.10 -1.16 1.26
C GLY A 29 -4.87 -0.21 2.43
N SER A 30 -3.81 0.56 2.33
CA SER A 30 -3.49 1.66 3.24
C SER A 30 -3.45 2.97 2.46
N GLY A 31 -3.52 4.08 3.17
CA GLY A 31 -3.37 5.39 2.58
C GLY A 31 -2.90 6.42 3.58
N SER A 32 -2.39 7.53 3.09
CA SER A 32 -2.05 8.70 3.89
C SER A 32 -3.02 9.84 3.63
N VAL A 33 -3.49 10.45 4.69
CA VAL A 33 -4.30 11.68 4.65
C VAL A 33 -3.39 12.84 4.30
N ILE A 34 -3.75 13.63 3.29
CA ILE A 34 -2.93 14.73 2.79
C ILE A 34 -3.73 16.03 2.62
N ASP A 35 -3.02 17.13 2.30
CA ASP A 35 -3.58 18.46 1.96
C ASP A 35 -4.50 19.00 3.07
N SER A 36 -5.79 19.13 2.77
CA SER A 36 -6.81 19.65 3.68
C SER A 36 -7.31 18.66 4.73
N GLY A 37 -6.77 17.44 4.79
CA GLY A 37 -7.30 16.37 5.62
C GLY A 37 -8.50 15.64 5.01
N ARG A 38 -8.81 15.90 3.76
CA ARG A 38 -9.94 15.32 3.02
C ARG A 38 -9.51 14.43 1.86
N ILE A 39 -8.23 14.40 1.54
CA ILE A 39 -7.68 13.63 0.44
C ILE A 39 -6.83 12.49 1.00
N VAL A 40 -7.00 11.29 0.45
CA VAL A 40 -6.17 10.12 0.72
C VAL A 40 -5.30 9.85 -0.49
N LEU A 41 -3.99 9.79 -0.27
CA LEU A 41 -3.00 9.26 -1.20
C LEU A 41 -2.87 7.75 -0.97
N THR A 42 -3.03 6.95 -2.03
CA THR A 42 -2.90 5.49 -2.01
C THR A 42 -2.33 4.97 -3.33
N CYS A 43 -2.16 3.64 -3.48
CA CYS A 43 -1.82 3.01 -4.75
C CYS A 43 -3.02 2.91 -5.69
N GLU A 44 -2.75 2.98 -7.00
CA GLU A 44 -3.78 2.79 -8.02
C GLU A 44 -4.37 1.39 -7.99
N HIS A 45 -3.56 0.35 -7.81
CA HIS A 45 -4.06 -1.02 -7.73
C HIS A 45 -4.94 -1.31 -6.49
N CYS A 46 -5.01 -0.39 -5.52
CA CYS A 46 -6.01 -0.44 -4.44
C CYS A 46 -7.39 0.03 -4.91
N ILE A 47 -7.46 0.70 -6.08
CA ILE A 47 -8.73 1.13 -6.69
C ILE A 47 -9.30 -0.05 -7.49
N VAL A 48 -10.46 -0.52 -7.11
CA VAL A 48 -11.14 -1.62 -7.81
C VAL A 48 -12.19 -1.03 -8.75
N PRO A 49 -12.09 -1.27 -10.07
CA PRO A 49 -13.08 -0.79 -11.04
C PRO A 49 -14.50 -1.24 -10.67
N GLY A 50 -15.45 -0.29 -10.64
CA GLY A 50 -16.84 -0.56 -10.32
C GLY A 50 -17.16 -0.70 -8.82
N ALA A 51 -16.16 -0.75 -7.94
CA ALA A 51 -16.36 -0.73 -6.50
C ALA A 51 -16.48 0.71 -5.96
N GLN A 52 -17.18 0.87 -4.86
CA GLN A 52 -17.18 2.12 -4.11
C GLN A 52 -15.89 2.20 -3.27
N MET A 53 -15.15 3.29 -3.39
CA MET A 53 -13.97 3.51 -2.57
C MET A 53 -14.36 4.14 -1.23
N ALA A 54 -13.73 3.65 -0.18
CA ALA A 54 -14.02 4.07 1.19
C ALA A 54 -12.76 4.02 2.06
N ILE A 55 -12.85 4.58 3.26
CA ILE A 55 -11.93 4.30 4.35
C ILE A 55 -12.69 3.68 5.52
N ALA A 56 -12.03 2.83 6.31
CA ALA A 56 -12.56 2.45 7.62
C ALA A 56 -12.64 3.69 8.51
N ASN A 57 -13.79 3.92 9.13
CA ASN A 57 -13.96 5.09 10.00
C ASN A 57 -13.27 4.83 11.35
N PRO A 58 -12.18 5.54 11.69
CA PRO A 58 -11.47 5.31 12.93
C PRO A 58 -12.28 5.68 14.20
N LYS A 59 -13.33 6.51 14.03
CA LYS A 59 -14.18 6.98 15.13
C LYS A 59 -15.44 6.14 15.35
N VAL A 60 -15.87 5.39 14.33
CA VAL A 60 -17.10 4.58 14.38
C VAL A 60 -16.78 3.21 13.79
N PRO A 61 -16.50 2.22 14.65
CA PRO A 61 -16.23 0.85 14.20
C PRO A 61 -17.36 0.30 13.32
N CYS A 62 -17.03 -0.52 12.35
CA CYS A 62 -17.94 -1.12 11.36
C CYS A 62 -18.64 -0.14 10.40
N HIS A 63 -18.24 1.14 10.38
CA HIS A 63 -18.70 2.11 9.41
C HIS A 63 -17.57 2.51 8.45
N ALA A 64 -17.90 2.57 7.17
CA ALA A 64 -17.02 3.08 6.13
C ALA A 64 -17.45 4.50 5.73
N LEU A 65 -16.46 5.36 5.48
CA LEU A 65 -16.67 6.68 4.87
C LEU A 65 -16.40 6.55 3.38
N LEU A 66 -17.37 6.91 2.55
CA LEU A 66 -17.26 6.84 1.10
C LEU A 66 -16.49 8.06 0.55
N GLY A 67 -15.66 7.82 -0.45
CA GLY A 67 -14.90 8.83 -1.17
C GLY A 67 -14.93 8.61 -2.67
N ASN A 68 -14.55 9.65 -3.41
CA ASN A 68 -14.49 9.65 -4.86
C ASN A 68 -13.04 9.65 -5.33
N VAL A 69 -12.70 8.80 -6.30
CA VAL A 69 -11.39 8.83 -6.94
C VAL A 69 -11.31 10.10 -7.80
N VAL A 70 -10.38 10.99 -7.48
CA VAL A 70 -10.18 12.27 -8.20
C VAL A 70 -8.94 12.26 -9.07
N PHE A 71 -8.04 11.29 -8.88
CA PHE A 71 -6.85 11.06 -9.70
C PHE A 71 -6.44 9.60 -9.64
N SER A 72 -5.98 9.05 -10.75
CA SER A 72 -5.43 7.69 -10.84
C SER A 72 -4.41 7.61 -11.97
N ASP A 73 -3.24 7.06 -11.69
CA ASP A 73 -2.16 6.82 -12.66
C ASP A 73 -1.61 5.40 -12.47
N ALA A 74 -1.96 4.51 -13.40
CA ALA A 74 -1.55 3.12 -13.38
C ALA A 74 -0.06 2.92 -13.74
N THR A 75 0.58 3.91 -14.39
CA THR A 75 1.99 3.82 -14.79
C THR A 75 2.91 3.94 -13.58
N ILE A 76 2.58 4.86 -12.67
CA ILE A 76 3.32 5.08 -11.42
C ILE A 76 2.66 4.34 -10.26
N ASP A 77 1.42 3.82 -10.45
CA ASP A 77 0.62 3.11 -9.45
C ASP A 77 0.22 4.00 -8.26
N ILE A 78 -0.35 5.18 -8.55
CA ILE A 78 -0.80 6.16 -7.54
C ILE A 78 -2.23 6.61 -7.81
N ALA A 79 -3.00 6.79 -6.74
CA ALA A 79 -4.34 7.36 -6.80
C ALA A 79 -4.60 8.34 -5.64
N LEU A 80 -5.53 9.26 -5.87
CA LEU A 80 -6.08 10.17 -4.87
C LEU A 80 -7.58 9.94 -4.74
N ILE A 81 -8.04 9.84 -3.49
CA ILE A 81 -9.46 9.70 -3.14
C ILE A 81 -9.86 10.90 -2.30
N GLU A 82 -10.89 11.63 -2.73
CA GLU A 82 -11.44 12.79 -2.00
C GLU A 82 -12.66 12.39 -1.20
N PHE A 83 -12.74 12.89 0.02
CA PHE A 83 -13.84 12.68 0.96
C PHE A 83 -14.63 13.97 1.23
N PRO A 84 -15.95 13.90 1.49
CA PRO A 84 -16.78 15.07 1.73
C PRO A 84 -16.45 15.82 3.02
N GLN A 85 -15.72 15.21 3.93
CA GLN A 85 -15.35 15.76 5.25
C GLN A 85 -13.88 15.53 5.58
N VAL A 86 -13.37 16.23 6.60
CA VAL A 86 -12.06 15.99 7.17
C VAL A 86 -12.05 14.61 7.84
N ILE A 87 -11.10 13.76 7.46
CA ILE A 87 -11.01 12.36 7.88
C ILE A 87 -9.83 12.07 8.82
N GLY A 88 -8.84 12.95 8.86
CA GLY A 88 -7.66 12.78 9.70
C GLY A 88 -6.73 13.98 9.66
N THR A 89 -5.59 13.85 10.33
CA THR A 89 -4.53 14.85 10.33
C THR A 89 -3.62 14.64 9.12
N PRO A 90 -3.42 15.63 8.25
CA PRO A 90 -2.53 15.50 7.11
C PRO A 90 -1.10 15.15 7.54
N VAL A 91 -0.49 14.18 6.86
CA VAL A 91 0.92 13.85 7.05
C VAL A 91 1.80 14.95 6.46
N LYS A 92 2.97 15.13 7.04
CA LYS A 92 4.01 15.99 6.49
C LYS A 92 4.83 15.22 5.48
N PHE A 93 5.25 15.89 4.41
CA PHE A 93 6.12 15.32 3.40
C PHE A 93 7.55 15.82 3.52
N ALA A 94 8.51 14.97 3.15
CA ALA A 94 9.88 15.36 2.85
C ALA A 94 10.21 14.98 1.39
N ASN A 95 11.18 15.69 0.80
CA ASN A 95 11.70 15.36 -0.50
C ASN A 95 12.57 14.10 -0.42
N SER A 96 12.15 13.03 -1.10
CA SER A 96 12.88 11.75 -1.10
C SER A 96 14.25 11.81 -1.79
N ASN A 97 14.58 12.87 -2.52
CA ASN A 97 15.92 13.07 -3.08
C ASN A 97 17.02 13.23 -2.00
N SER A 98 16.64 13.55 -0.76
CA SER A 98 17.55 13.59 0.38
C SER A 98 17.78 12.23 1.04
N CYS A 99 17.10 11.17 0.60
CA CYS A 99 17.27 9.83 1.14
C CYS A 99 18.62 9.24 0.72
N ALA A 100 19.23 8.49 1.63
CA ALA A 100 20.44 7.73 1.39
C ALA A 100 20.27 6.28 1.88
N VAL A 101 21.01 5.35 1.27
CA VAL A 101 21.09 3.95 1.74
C VAL A 101 21.59 3.93 3.17
N GLY A 102 20.93 3.14 4.02
CA GLY A 102 21.19 3.07 5.46
C GLY A 102 20.39 4.08 6.30
N ASN A 103 19.65 5.02 5.69
CA ASN A 103 18.77 5.88 6.46
C ASN A 103 17.66 5.05 7.14
N GLY A 104 17.41 5.32 8.41
CA GLY A 104 16.29 4.75 9.13
C GLY A 104 14.96 5.27 8.60
N ALA A 105 13.99 4.35 8.51
CA ALA A 105 12.64 4.63 8.06
C ALA A 105 11.63 3.78 8.85
N PHE A 106 10.34 4.03 8.69
CA PHE A 106 9.28 3.16 9.20
C PHE A 106 8.04 3.25 8.33
N VAL A 107 7.27 2.18 8.33
CA VAL A 107 6.00 2.06 7.63
C VAL A 107 4.88 1.99 8.66
N VAL A 108 3.76 2.64 8.40
CA VAL A 108 2.52 2.46 9.15
C VAL A 108 1.42 2.09 8.14
N GLY A 109 0.68 1.02 8.42
CA GLY A 109 -0.37 0.56 7.52
C GLY A 109 -1.25 -0.52 8.14
N PHE A 110 -2.04 -1.19 7.30
CA PHE A 110 -3.02 -2.20 7.68
C PHE A 110 -2.74 -3.51 6.90
N PRO A 111 -1.73 -4.28 7.29
CA PRO A 111 -1.35 -5.50 6.57
C PRO A 111 -2.46 -6.54 6.61
N MET A 112 -2.63 -7.30 5.52
CA MET A 112 -3.52 -8.46 5.43
C MET A 112 -4.98 -8.19 5.83
N GLY A 113 -5.45 -6.94 5.73
CA GLY A 113 -6.83 -6.56 6.03
C GLY A 113 -7.18 -6.51 7.53
N VAL A 114 -6.17 -6.55 8.42
CA VAL A 114 -6.42 -6.31 9.85
C VAL A 114 -6.89 -4.87 10.08
N THR A 115 -7.71 -4.67 11.10
CA THR A 115 -8.27 -3.35 11.44
C THR A 115 -7.32 -2.49 12.25
N GLU A 116 -6.32 -3.12 12.87
CA GLU A 116 -5.33 -2.46 13.69
C GLU A 116 -4.17 -1.93 12.83
N GLN A 117 -3.80 -0.68 13.05
CA GLN A 117 -2.59 -0.13 12.47
C GLN A 117 -1.35 -0.89 12.96
N THR A 118 -0.47 -1.22 12.03
CA THR A 118 0.79 -1.89 12.31
C THR A 118 1.96 -1.00 11.91
N LEU A 119 2.98 -0.92 12.77
CA LEU A 119 4.23 -0.23 12.50
C LEU A 119 5.31 -1.24 12.17
N PHE A 120 6.05 -1.01 11.08
CA PHE A 120 7.25 -1.75 10.70
C PHE A 120 8.46 -0.83 10.72
N SER A 121 9.49 -1.21 11.47
CA SER A 121 10.80 -0.54 11.40
C SER A 121 11.52 -0.96 10.12
N ALA A 122 12.21 -0.03 9.48
CA ALA A 122 12.89 -0.25 8.23
C ALA A 122 14.15 0.62 8.09
N HIS A 123 14.99 0.26 7.10
CA HIS A 123 16.03 1.13 6.56
C HIS A 123 15.88 1.20 5.05
N ILE A 124 16.38 2.27 4.45
CA ILE A 124 16.53 2.35 3.01
C ILE A 124 17.65 1.40 2.60
N ALA A 125 17.29 0.27 1.98
CA ALA A 125 18.24 -0.77 1.58
C ALA A 125 18.89 -0.48 0.22
N SER A 126 18.15 0.15 -0.70
CA SER A 126 18.69 0.66 -1.96
C SER A 126 17.78 1.72 -2.59
N ILE A 127 18.35 2.52 -3.48
CA ILE A 127 17.64 3.55 -4.27
C ILE A 127 17.90 3.24 -5.72
N THR A 128 16.85 2.95 -6.50
CA THR A 128 16.98 2.59 -7.92
C THR A 128 15.88 3.26 -8.73
N GLY A 129 16.23 4.20 -9.59
CA GLY A 129 15.28 4.90 -10.46
C GLY A 129 14.13 5.49 -9.65
N ASN A 130 12.92 5.02 -9.92
CA ASN A 130 11.69 5.48 -9.26
C ASN A 130 11.28 4.65 -8.04
N HIS A 131 12.19 3.90 -7.41
CA HIS A 131 11.87 3.06 -6.26
C HIS A 131 12.88 3.21 -5.13
N LEU A 132 12.35 3.29 -3.89
CA LEU A 132 13.09 3.04 -2.66
C LEU A 132 12.85 1.59 -2.26
N ARG A 133 13.93 0.81 -2.05
CA ARG A 133 13.82 -0.50 -1.41
C ARG A 133 14.09 -0.36 0.07
N ILE A 134 13.34 -1.10 0.87
CA ILE A 134 13.46 -1.14 2.33
C ILE A 134 13.63 -2.58 2.81
N ASP A 135 14.29 -2.76 3.94
CA ASP A 135 14.52 -4.03 4.61
C ASP A 135 13.35 -4.41 5.55
N ALA A 136 12.12 -4.17 5.13
CA ALA A 136 10.93 -4.50 5.91
C ALA A 136 9.96 -5.37 5.11
N SER A 137 9.34 -6.32 5.81
CA SER A 137 8.31 -7.21 5.26
C SER A 137 6.99 -6.47 5.12
N VAL A 138 6.79 -5.79 3.98
CA VAL A 138 5.51 -5.16 3.64
C VAL A 138 4.65 -6.13 2.83
N ASN A 139 3.47 -6.45 3.32
CA ASN A 139 2.55 -7.41 2.74
C ASN A 139 1.34 -6.72 2.11
N HIS A 140 0.47 -7.51 1.45
CA HIS A 140 -0.85 -7.03 1.02
C HIS A 140 -1.56 -6.27 2.14
N GLY A 141 -2.22 -5.18 1.78
CA GLY A 141 -2.85 -4.26 2.73
C GLY A 141 -1.95 -3.10 3.16
N ASN A 142 -0.61 -3.24 3.12
CA ASN A 142 0.31 -2.09 3.31
C ASN A 142 0.41 -1.21 2.05
N SER A 143 0.00 -1.70 0.88
CA SER A 143 -0.01 -0.93 -0.38
C SER A 143 -0.76 0.38 -0.22
N GLY A 144 -0.18 1.47 -0.71
CA GLY A 144 -0.70 2.83 -0.57
C GLY A 144 -0.36 3.51 0.76
N GLY A 145 0.12 2.75 1.76
CA GLY A 145 0.54 3.30 3.05
C GLY A 145 1.83 4.13 2.95
N PRO A 146 2.04 5.07 3.89
CA PRO A 146 3.22 5.92 3.91
C PRO A 146 4.47 5.19 4.38
N LEU A 147 5.59 5.49 3.70
CA LEU A 147 6.94 5.29 4.21
C LEU A 147 7.40 6.62 4.82
N PHE A 148 7.76 6.60 6.11
CA PHE A 148 8.22 7.78 6.85
C PHE A 148 9.72 7.73 7.13
N ASN A 149 10.37 8.90 7.17
CA ASN A 149 11.70 9.08 7.76
C ASN A 149 11.61 9.17 9.30
N LEU A 150 12.76 9.22 9.97
CA LEU A 150 12.81 9.33 11.44
C LEU A 150 12.48 10.74 12.00
N ASN A 151 12.01 11.66 11.15
CA ASN A 151 11.38 12.92 11.56
C ASN A 151 9.84 12.82 11.56
N GLY A 152 9.28 11.70 11.09
CA GLY A 152 7.83 11.51 10.91
C GLY A 152 7.29 12.18 9.64
N GLU A 153 8.14 12.38 8.64
CA GLU A 153 7.76 12.94 7.34
C GLU A 153 7.70 11.84 6.29
N GLN A 154 6.66 11.84 5.48
CA GLN A 154 6.48 10.86 4.40
C GLN A 154 7.50 11.09 3.29
N ILE A 155 8.27 10.05 2.96
CA ILE A 155 9.28 10.03 1.89
C ILE A 155 8.89 9.12 0.72
N GLY A 156 7.84 8.32 0.88
CA GLY A 156 7.36 7.43 -0.18
C GLY A 156 5.99 6.84 0.11
N VAL A 157 5.46 6.13 -0.89
CA VAL A 157 4.23 5.34 -0.82
C VAL A 157 4.57 3.87 -1.00
N ILE A 158 4.19 3.03 -0.05
CA ILE A 158 4.46 1.59 -0.10
C ILE A 158 3.73 0.95 -1.28
N ASN A 159 4.49 0.18 -2.06
CA ASN A 159 3.98 -0.63 -3.15
C ASN A 159 4.33 -2.11 -2.91
N ALA A 160 3.39 -2.86 -2.36
CA ALA A 160 3.58 -4.28 -2.05
C ALA A 160 3.45 -5.19 -3.29
N LYS A 161 3.21 -4.63 -4.49
CA LYS A 161 3.01 -5.39 -5.74
C LYS A 161 4.32 -5.98 -6.30
N HIS A 162 5.47 -5.48 -5.87
CA HIS A 162 6.78 -5.81 -6.47
C HIS A 162 7.50 -7.03 -5.87
N GLY A 163 6.84 -7.85 -5.06
CA GLY A 163 7.35 -9.18 -4.74
C GLY A 163 7.26 -10.09 -5.97
N SER A 164 8.21 -9.97 -6.92
CA SER A 164 8.17 -10.78 -8.14
C SER A 164 8.38 -12.25 -7.83
N LEU A 165 7.37 -13.08 -8.14
CA LEU A 165 7.57 -14.49 -8.31
C LEU A 165 8.66 -14.73 -9.36
N SER A 166 9.46 -15.79 -9.19
CA SER A 166 10.35 -16.23 -10.24
C SER A 166 9.51 -16.48 -11.53
N GLN A 167 10.11 -16.21 -12.69
CA GLN A 167 9.45 -16.46 -13.98
C GLN A 167 8.90 -17.90 -14.09
N PHE A 168 9.58 -18.85 -13.48
CA PHE A 168 9.17 -20.25 -13.41
C PHE A 168 7.83 -20.43 -12.67
N LEU A 169 7.65 -19.82 -11.49
CA LEU A 169 6.40 -19.91 -10.73
C LEU A 169 5.25 -19.18 -11.46
N THR A 170 5.54 -18.08 -12.14
CA THR A 170 4.57 -17.40 -13.00
C THR A 170 4.12 -18.30 -14.16
N GLN A 171 5.06 -19.00 -14.80
CA GLN A 171 4.73 -19.95 -15.87
C GLN A 171 3.85 -21.10 -15.37
N ILE A 172 4.09 -21.64 -14.18
CA ILE A 172 3.23 -22.68 -13.59
C ILE A 172 1.84 -22.13 -13.26
N LYS A 173 1.78 -20.92 -12.72
CA LYS A 173 0.50 -20.26 -12.41
C LYS A 173 -0.37 -20.07 -13.66
N ASP A 174 0.25 -19.70 -14.76
CA ASP A 174 -0.43 -19.41 -16.03
C ASP A 174 -0.58 -20.66 -16.92
N ALA A 175 -0.05 -21.81 -16.51
CA ALA A 175 -0.13 -23.05 -17.26
C ALA A 175 -1.58 -23.54 -17.36
N LYS A 176 -2.01 -23.85 -18.60
CA LYS A 176 -3.33 -24.47 -18.82
C LYS A 176 -3.23 -25.95 -18.45
N PRO A 177 -4.19 -26.49 -17.67
CA PRO A 177 -4.24 -27.92 -17.37
C PRO A 177 -4.36 -28.69 -18.69
N MET A 178 -3.39 -29.55 -19.02
CA MET A 178 -3.40 -30.35 -20.24
C MET A 178 -3.89 -31.79 -20.03
N ALA A 179 -4.20 -32.21 -18.82
CA ALA A 179 -4.57 -33.59 -18.55
C ALA A 179 -5.75 -33.72 -17.59
N MET A 180 -6.64 -34.66 -17.91
CA MET A 180 -7.72 -35.12 -17.03
C MET A 180 -7.19 -36.11 -15.95
N MET A 181 -6.16 -35.72 -15.19
CA MET A 181 -5.72 -36.51 -14.04
C MET A 181 -6.23 -35.85 -12.75
N SER A 182 -7.19 -36.50 -12.11
CA SER A 182 -7.54 -36.16 -10.73
C SER A 182 -6.95 -37.19 -9.77
N ILE A 183 -6.30 -36.74 -8.72
CA ILE A 183 -5.86 -37.58 -7.60
C ILE A 183 -6.82 -37.32 -6.45
N ALA A 184 -7.57 -38.34 -6.04
CA ALA A 184 -8.61 -38.22 -5.00
C ALA A 184 -9.65 -37.08 -5.23
N GLY A 185 -10.02 -36.81 -6.50
CA GLY A 185 -10.99 -35.77 -6.86
C GLY A 185 -10.39 -34.36 -6.94
N LEU A 186 -9.08 -34.19 -6.72
CA LEU A 186 -8.38 -32.91 -6.84
C LEU A 186 -7.58 -32.86 -8.14
N ASP A 187 -7.68 -31.76 -8.86
CA ASP A 187 -6.81 -31.43 -9.98
C ASP A 187 -5.45 -30.96 -9.42
N PRO A 188 -4.35 -31.72 -9.63
CA PRO A 188 -3.05 -31.38 -9.06
C PRO A 188 -2.49 -30.07 -9.59
N VAL A 189 -2.82 -29.68 -10.83
CA VAL A 189 -2.40 -28.40 -11.41
C VAL A 189 -3.09 -27.25 -10.69
N LYS A 190 -4.40 -27.36 -10.47
CA LYS A 190 -5.16 -26.35 -9.71
C LYS A 190 -4.70 -26.26 -8.27
N ALA A 191 -4.37 -27.38 -7.64
CA ALA A 191 -3.83 -27.41 -6.27
C ALA A 191 -2.48 -26.69 -6.19
N ILE A 192 -1.58 -26.94 -7.14
CA ILE A 192 -0.28 -26.25 -7.23
C ILE A 192 -0.49 -24.75 -7.53
N GLN A 193 -1.38 -24.40 -8.43
CA GLN A 193 -1.71 -22.99 -8.73
C GLN A 193 -2.26 -22.27 -7.49
N ALA A 194 -3.19 -22.87 -6.77
CA ALA A 194 -3.72 -22.33 -5.53
C ALA A 194 -2.64 -22.18 -4.45
N LEU A 195 -1.72 -23.16 -4.34
CA LEU A 195 -0.58 -23.08 -3.42
C LEU A 195 0.36 -21.93 -3.80
N ILE A 196 0.66 -21.75 -5.09
CA ILE A 196 1.49 -20.65 -5.57
C ILE A 196 0.82 -19.30 -5.28
N GLU A 197 -0.51 -19.18 -5.49
CA GLU A 197 -1.27 -17.97 -5.16
C GLU A 197 -1.24 -17.65 -3.67
N GLU A 198 -1.39 -18.67 -2.82
CA GLU A 198 -1.32 -18.50 -1.38
C GLU A 198 0.09 -18.14 -0.92
N MET A 199 1.11 -18.77 -1.48
CA MET A 199 2.50 -18.40 -1.25
C MET A 199 2.80 -16.96 -1.69
N GLN A 200 2.27 -16.49 -2.82
CA GLN A 200 2.42 -15.10 -3.27
C GLN A 200 1.87 -14.08 -2.28
N LYS A 201 0.72 -14.41 -1.65
CA LYS A 201 0.12 -13.55 -0.63
C LYS A 201 0.95 -13.45 0.65
N ASN A 202 1.65 -14.53 0.98
CA ASN A 202 2.29 -14.71 2.29
C ASN A 202 3.83 -14.64 2.25
N LEU A 203 4.47 -14.83 1.08
CA LEU A 203 5.92 -14.78 0.92
C LEU A 203 6.39 -13.34 0.76
N ASN A 204 6.77 -12.73 1.87
CA ASN A 204 7.59 -11.53 1.85
C ASN A 204 9.02 -11.88 2.30
N LEU A 205 9.97 -11.73 1.37
CA LEU A 205 11.39 -12.01 1.60
C LEU A 205 12.10 -10.93 2.44
N GLY A 206 11.36 -10.10 3.18
CA GLY A 206 11.94 -9.01 3.96
C GLY A 206 12.37 -7.81 3.13
N ILE A 207 11.93 -7.71 1.87
CA ILE A 207 12.20 -6.58 0.98
C ILE A 207 10.90 -5.89 0.64
N GLY A 208 10.78 -4.63 1.01
CA GLY A 208 9.67 -3.77 0.62
C GLY A 208 10.08 -2.77 -0.48
N TYR A 209 9.09 -2.27 -1.19
CA TYR A 209 9.26 -1.23 -2.21
C TYR A 209 8.38 -0.04 -1.89
N ALA A 210 8.88 1.16 -2.17
CA ALA A 210 8.09 2.38 -2.07
C ALA A 210 8.36 3.29 -3.28
N ILE A 211 7.31 3.98 -3.73
CA ILE A 211 7.38 5.01 -4.75
C ILE A 211 7.82 6.30 -4.05
N PRO A 212 8.96 6.90 -4.44
CA PRO A 212 9.51 8.07 -3.75
C PRO A 212 8.66 9.32 -3.96
N THR A 213 8.56 10.18 -2.95
CA THR A 213 7.79 11.44 -3.03
C THR A 213 8.22 12.36 -4.16
N ALA A 214 9.51 12.39 -4.51
CA ALA A 214 10.02 13.17 -5.63
C ALA A 214 9.37 12.79 -6.98
N ALA A 215 9.04 11.50 -7.17
CA ALA A 215 8.33 11.03 -8.37
C ALA A 215 6.85 11.41 -8.37
N LEU A 216 6.26 11.65 -7.20
CA LEU A 216 4.85 12.00 -7.05
C LEU A 216 4.56 13.48 -7.30
N LYS A 217 5.51 14.35 -6.96
CA LYS A 217 5.34 15.80 -6.99
C LYS A 217 4.76 16.35 -8.31
N PRO A 218 5.21 15.91 -9.51
CA PRO A 218 4.72 16.43 -10.78
C PRO A 218 3.36 15.87 -11.23
N LEU A 219 2.84 14.82 -10.59
CA LEU A 219 1.70 14.06 -11.10
C LEU A 219 0.36 14.79 -10.94
N HIS A 220 0.19 15.57 -9.88
CA HIS A 220 -1.07 16.25 -9.59
C HIS A 220 -0.82 17.53 -8.77
N PRO A 221 -1.59 18.62 -9.00
CA PRO A 221 -1.41 19.89 -8.29
C PRO A 221 -1.45 19.78 -6.75
N THR A 222 -2.29 18.89 -6.22
CA THR A 222 -2.35 18.62 -4.77
C THR A 222 -1.02 18.06 -4.26
N LEU A 223 -0.43 17.10 -4.97
CA LEU A 223 0.87 16.53 -4.61
C LEU A 223 1.99 17.59 -4.75
N GLY A 224 1.91 18.41 -5.78
CA GLY A 224 2.84 19.53 -5.97
C GLY A 224 2.84 20.55 -4.84
N ARG A 225 1.68 20.77 -4.19
CA ARG A 225 1.57 21.67 -3.01
C ARG A 225 2.06 21.00 -1.72
N CYS A 226 1.81 19.70 -1.55
CA CYS A 226 2.12 18.97 -0.33
C CYS A 226 3.60 18.58 -0.22
N ILE A 227 4.26 18.30 -1.35
CA ILE A 227 5.63 17.78 -1.40
C ILE A 227 6.62 18.93 -1.62
N PRO A 228 7.59 19.15 -0.70
CA PRO A 228 8.55 20.24 -0.77
C PRO A 228 9.53 20.13 -1.94
#